data_0856cb7c099df9a6b8393e413512542e
#
_entry.id   0856cb7c099df9a6b8393e413512542e
#
_cell.length_a   1.000
_cell.length_b   1.000
_cell.length_c   1.000
_cell.angle_alpha   90.00
_cell.angle_beta   90.00
_cell.angle_gamma   90.00
#
_symmetry.space_group_name_H-M   'P 1'
#
loop_
_entity.id
_entity.type
_entity.pdbx_description
1 polymer ?
#
loop_
_entity_poly.entity_id
_entity_poly.type
_entity_poly.pdbx_seq_one_letter_code
_entity_poly.pdbx_strand_id
1 'polypeptide(L)'
;KVNINLREYDIEKNDLIICAPGDILQSMLSPGIHLSQMFLISSDFLKEMYINLNSFMPFFISLKENPKFHLMEEEVQELKSFYELIEETVSRNDNFRTEIVRRLMGAYLYKIGSILHRKQPEFLSENPKSLKREEVLFNQFINLLTEHHRKERRVDFYAEQLFLSPKHFSTVVKKVSGKTA
;
A
#
# COMPACT_ATOMS: atom_id res chain seq x y z
N LYS A 1 4.94 -16.69 -12.73
CA LYS A 1 5.50 -15.35 -12.91
C LYS A 1 4.40 -14.30 -12.92
N VAL A 2 4.70 -13.11 -12.42
CA VAL A 2 3.83 -11.94 -12.54
C VAL A 2 4.64 -10.76 -13.05
N ASN A 3 3.97 -9.86 -13.73
CA ASN A 3 4.56 -8.61 -14.20
C ASN A 3 3.86 -7.45 -13.49
N ILE A 4 4.63 -6.62 -12.81
CA ILE A 4 4.12 -5.44 -12.12
C ILE A 4 4.85 -4.22 -12.67
N ASN A 5 4.11 -3.31 -13.30
CA ASN A 5 4.66 -2.09 -13.90
C ASN A 5 5.83 -2.38 -14.87
N LEU A 6 5.68 -3.39 -15.72
CA LEU A 6 6.68 -3.86 -16.69
C LEU A 6 7.93 -4.54 -16.07
N ARG A 7 7.93 -4.82 -14.77
CA ARG A 7 8.98 -5.63 -14.12
C ARG A 7 8.45 -7.03 -13.85
N GLU A 8 9.22 -8.04 -14.26
CA GLU A 8 8.89 -9.45 -14.06
C GLU A 8 9.36 -9.91 -12.68
N TYR A 9 8.49 -10.65 -11.98
CA TYR A 9 8.78 -11.26 -10.69
C TYR A 9 8.46 -12.75 -10.76
N ASP A 10 9.42 -13.57 -10.39
CA ASP A 10 9.20 -14.99 -10.13
C ASP A 10 8.45 -15.16 -8.82
N ILE A 11 7.34 -15.90 -8.86
CA ILE A 11 6.49 -16.13 -7.69
C ILE A 11 6.67 -17.56 -7.22
N GLU A 12 6.93 -17.69 -5.95
CA GLU A 12 7.09 -18.95 -5.26
C GLU A 12 5.96 -19.18 -4.25
N LYS A 13 5.90 -20.38 -3.68
CA LYS A 13 5.00 -20.66 -2.57
C LYS A 13 5.28 -19.68 -1.43
N ASN A 14 4.24 -19.21 -0.76
CA ASN A 14 4.29 -18.28 0.38
C ASN A 14 4.76 -16.85 0.02
N ASP A 15 4.77 -16.48 -1.25
CA ASP A 15 5.03 -15.10 -1.62
C ASP A 15 3.77 -14.24 -1.49
N LEU A 16 3.90 -13.14 -0.77
CA LEU A 16 2.92 -12.06 -0.70
C LEU A 16 3.29 -10.97 -1.71
N ILE A 17 2.33 -10.59 -2.54
CA ILE A 17 2.46 -9.47 -3.47
C ILE A 17 1.50 -8.37 -3.05
N ILE A 18 2.00 -7.15 -2.98
CA ILE A 18 1.20 -5.98 -2.67
C ILE A 18 1.36 -4.98 -3.81
N CYS A 19 0.24 -4.66 -4.45
CA CYS A 19 0.17 -3.64 -5.49
C CYS A 19 -0.43 -2.35 -4.92
N ALA A 20 0.21 -1.23 -5.20
CA ALA A 20 -0.30 0.09 -4.83
C ALA A 20 -1.35 0.57 -5.85
N PRO A 21 -2.18 1.56 -5.48
CA PRO A 21 -3.10 2.17 -6.44
C PRO A 21 -2.38 2.70 -7.68
N GLY A 22 -2.87 2.28 -8.84
CA GLY A 22 -2.31 2.64 -10.15
C GLY A 22 -1.22 1.70 -10.66
N ASP A 23 -0.85 0.66 -9.92
CA ASP A 23 0.02 -0.39 -10.44
C ASP A 23 -0.72 -1.26 -11.46
N ILE A 24 0.02 -1.70 -12.48
CA ILE A 24 -0.49 -2.61 -13.50
C ILE A 24 0.03 -4.00 -13.20
N LEU A 25 -0.87 -4.90 -12.81
CA LEU A 25 -0.56 -6.30 -12.55
C LEU A 25 -0.96 -7.16 -13.76
N GLN A 26 -0.01 -7.91 -14.32
CA GLN A 26 -0.25 -8.91 -15.33
C GLN A 26 0.22 -10.26 -14.82
N SER A 27 -0.68 -11.22 -14.74
CA SER A 27 -0.36 -12.60 -14.36
C SER A 27 0.05 -13.38 -15.60
N MET A 28 1.25 -13.99 -15.56
CA MET A 28 1.69 -14.97 -16.53
C MET A 28 1.50 -16.35 -15.90
N LEU A 29 0.38 -17.00 -16.20
CA LEU A 29 0.12 -18.35 -15.71
C LEU A 29 1.07 -19.32 -16.39
N SER A 30 1.93 -19.96 -15.62
CA SER A 30 2.68 -21.13 -16.05
C SER A 30 1.75 -22.36 -16.08
N PRO A 31 2.03 -23.39 -16.89
CA PRO A 31 1.27 -24.64 -16.81
C PRO A 31 1.36 -25.22 -15.40
N GLY A 32 0.23 -25.50 -14.79
CA GLY A 32 0.14 -26.07 -13.42
C GLY A 32 -1.03 -25.52 -12.63
N ILE A 33 -1.27 -26.10 -11.46
CA ILE A 33 -2.29 -25.63 -10.53
C ILE A 33 -1.66 -24.57 -9.61
N HIS A 34 -2.15 -23.34 -9.72
CA HIS A 34 -1.74 -22.23 -8.85
C HIS A 34 -2.91 -21.84 -7.97
N LEU A 35 -2.73 -21.96 -6.66
CA LEU A 35 -3.67 -21.47 -5.66
C LEU A 35 -3.17 -20.13 -5.14
N SER A 36 -4.00 -19.10 -5.25
CA SER A 36 -3.72 -17.78 -4.70
C SER A 36 -4.97 -17.22 -4.02
N GLN A 37 -4.76 -16.51 -2.92
CA GLN A 37 -5.78 -15.71 -2.26
C GLN A 37 -5.51 -14.25 -2.61
N MET A 38 -6.55 -13.49 -2.98
CA MET A 38 -6.39 -12.12 -3.44
C MET A 38 -7.50 -11.24 -2.87
N PHE A 39 -7.11 -10.06 -2.39
CA PHE A 39 -8.03 -8.97 -2.10
C PHE A 39 -7.88 -7.86 -3.14
N LEU A 40 -9.01 -7.43 -3.69
CA LEU A 40 -9.13 -6.20 -4.45
C LEU A 40 -9.88 -5.19 -3.60
N ILE A 41 -9.19 -4.12 -3.22
CA ILE A 41 -9.73 -3.10 -2.34
C ILE A 41 -9.91 -1.81 -3.13
N SER A 42 -11.15 -1.29 -3.22
CA SER A 42 -11.41 -0.02 -3.87
C SER A 42 -10.83 1.15 -3.05
N SER A 43 -10.44 2.21 -3.73
CA SER A 43 -9.93 3.43 -3.07
C SER A 43 -10.95 4.02 -2.08
N ASP A 44 -12.25 3.93 -2.40
CA ASP A 44 -13.28 4.47 -1.53
C ASP A 44 -13.46 3.62 -0.28
N PHE A 45 -13.45 2.28 -0.41
CA PHE A 45 -13.49 1.39 0.74
C PHE A 45 -12.27 1.59 1.65
N LEU A 46 -11.08 1.80 1.07
CA LEU A 46 -9.85 2.09 1.82
C LEU A 46 -9.96 3.37 2.65
N LYS A 47 -10.56 4.44 2.08
CA LYS A 47 -10.82 5.69 2.80
C LYS A 47 -11.80 5.50 3.97
N GLU A 48 -12.84 4.69 3.77
CA GLU A 48 -13.84 4.40 4.79
C GLU A 48 -13.33 3.55 5.95
N MET A 49 -12.22 2.86 5.78
CA MET A 49 -11.61 2.07 6.87
C MET A 49 -10.98 2.93 7.97
N TYR A 50 -10.86 4.25 7.77
CA TYR A 50 -10.23 5.19 8.73
C TYR A 50 -8.85 4.74 9.21
N ILE A 51 -8.10 4.04 8.34
CA ILE A 51 -6.73 3.65 8.63
C ILE A 51 -5.86 4.89 8.56
N ASN A 52 -4.94 5.03 9.52
CA ASN A 52 -3.93 6.08 9.44
C ASN A 52 -2.95 5.76 8.32
N LEU A 53 -3.28 6.19 7.09
CA LEU A 53 -2.46 5.95 5.91
C LEU A 53 -1.04 6.53 6.05
N ASN A 54 -0.86 7.55 6.89
CA ASN A 54 0.45 8.14 7.13
C ASN A 54 1.42 7.14 7.77
N SER A 55 0.93 6.27 8.65
CA SER A 55 1.74 5.19 9.23
C SER A 55 2.17 4.15 8.20
N PHE A 56 1.47 4.06 7.06
CA PHE A 56 1.79 3.14 5.98
C PHE A 56 2.52 3.79 4.80
N MET A 57 2.70 5.12 4.81
CA MET A 57 3.35 5.83 3.69
C MET A 57 4.78 5.35 3.39
N PRO A 58 5.68 5.18 4.39
CA PRO A 58 7.01 4.63 4.13
C PRO A 58 6.94 3.25 3.46
N PHE A 59 5.98 2.43 3.88
CA PHE A 59 5.70 1.13 3.31
C PHE A 59 5.23 1.22 1.85
N PHE A 60 4.28 2.11 1.51
CA PHE A 60 3.82 2.29 0.13
C PHE A 60 4.93 2.78 -0.82
N ILE A 61 5.86 3.60 -0.32
CA ILE A 61 7.03 4.03 -1.10
C ILE A 61 7.92 2.83 -1.39
N SER A 62 8.18 2.01 -0.40
CA SER A 62 9.02 0.82 -0.52
C SER A 62 8.42 -0.26 -1.44
N LEU A 63 7.08 -0.39 -1.47
CA LEU A 63 6.39 -1.32 -2.39
C LEU A 63 6.71 -1.06 -3.86
N LYS A 64 7.02 0.17 -4.24
CA LYS A 64 7.40 0.48 -5.62
C LYS A 64 8.75 -0.11 -6.02
N GLU A 65 9.64 -0.28 -5.06
CA GLU A 65 10.96 -0.87 -5.28
C GLU A 65 10.89 -2.40 -5.20
N ASN A 66 10.14 -2.91 -4.22
CA ASN A 66 9.97 -4.34 -4.03
C ASN A 66 8.53 -4.69 -3.57
N PRO A 67 7.63 -5.06 -4.50
CA PRO A 67 6.25 -5.43 -4.17
C PRO A 67 6.10 -6.88 -3.67
N LYS A 68 7.19 -7.68 -3.67
CA LYS A 68 7.19 -9.10 -3.35
C LYS A 68 7.88 -9.36 -2.01
N PHE A 69 7.22 -10.12 -1.13
CA PHE A 69 7.73 -10.50 0.18
C PHE A 69 7.55 -12.00 0.39
N HIS A 70 8.61 -12.69 0.72
CA HIS A 70 8.52 -14.10 1.10
C HIS A 70 8.09 -14.22 2.56
N LEU A 71 7.02 -14.98 2.82
CA LEU A 71 6.45 -15.19 4.15
C LEU A 71 6.89 -16.54 4.71
N MET A 72 7.01 -16.62 6.04
CA MET A 72 7.14 -17.90 6.74
C MET A 72 5.78 -18.62 6.75
N GLU A 73 5.77 -19.92 6.90
CA GLU A 73 4.54 -20.72 6.92
C GLU A 73 3.55 -20.24 7.99
N GLU A 74 4.05 -19.86 9.18
CA GLU A 74 3.24 -19.33 10.28
C GLU A 74 2.57 -18.01 9.92
N GLU A 75 3.31 -17.11 9.22
CA GLU A 75 2.79 -15.83 8.76
C GLU A 75 1.70 -16.02 7.69
N VAL A 76 1.89 -17.01 6.82
CA VAL A 76 0.87 -17.39 5.82
C VAL A 76 -0.39 -17.88 6.52
N GLN A 77 -0.28 -18.75 7.55
CA GLN A 77 -1.43 -19.25 8.29
C GLN A 77 -2.17 -18.14 9.04
N GLU A 78 -1.43 -17.19 9.63
CA GLU A 78 -2.03 -16.01 10.24
C GLU A 78 -2.86 -15.20 9.24
N LEU A 79 -2.30 -14.89 8.06
CA LEU A 79 -3.02 -14.12 7.03
C LEU A 79 -4.17 -14.91 6.41
N LYS A 80 -4.01 -16.22 6.25
CA LYS A 80 -5.04 -17.13 5.75
C LYS A 80 -6.27 -17.13 6.66
N SER A 81 -6.09 -17.17 7.98
CA SER A 81 -7.19 -17.11 8.94
C SER A 81 -8.01 -15.83 8.81
N PHE A 82 -7.37 -14.68 8.57
CA PHE A 82 -8.07 -13.44 8.26
C PHE A 82 -8.84 -13.51 6.95
N TYR A 83 -8.22 -14.09 5.92
CA TYR A 83 -8.85 -14.24 4.61
C TYR A 83 -10.14 -15.07 4.71
N GLU A 84 -10.07 -16.21 5.33
CA GLU A 84 -11.21 -17.13 5.51
C GLU A 84 -12.34 -16.46 6.30
N LEU A 85 -12.02 -15.74 7.38
CA LEU A 85 -13.02 -15.01 8.17
C LEU A 85 -13.68 -13.87 7.37
N ILE A 86 -12.92 -13.15 6.57
CA ILE A 86 -13.44 -12.08 5.71
C ILE A 86 -14.32 -12.70 4.61
N GLU A 87 -13.88 -13.76 3.95
CA GLU A 87 -14.62 -14.46 2.90
C GLU A 87 -15.95 -15.01 3.44
N GLU A 88 -15.94 -15.66 4.60
CA GLU A 88 -17.13 -16.12 5.28
C GLU A 88 -18.09 -14.96 5.60
N THR A 89 -17.55 -13.85 6.13
CA THR A 89 -18.35 -12.67 6.46
C THR A 89 -19.00 -12.05 5.22
N VAL A 90 -18.24 -11.94 4.12
CA VAL A 90 -18.75 -11.40 2.85
C VAL A 90 -19.88 -12.26 2.29
N SER A 91 -19.82 -13.59 2.44
CA SER A 91 -20.82 -14.53 1.94
C SER A 91 -22.14 -14.50 2.73
N ARG A 92 -22.13 -14.01 3.97
CA ARG A 92 -23.33 -13.93 4.82
C ARG A 92 -24.19 -12.71 4.45
N ASN A 93 -25.50 -12.90 4.51
CA ASN A 93 -26.45 -11.81 4.36
C ASN A 93 -26.79 -11.24 5.75
N ASP A 94 -25.93 -10.36 6.26
CA ASP A 94 -26.03 -9.73 7.58
C ASP A 94 -26.02 -8.21 7.46
N ASN A 95 -26.85 -7.53 8.25
CA ASN A 95 -26.93 -6.06 8.26
C ASN A 95 -25.62 -5.39 8.69
N PHE A 96 -24.82 -6.07 9.49
CA PHE A 96 -23.52 -5.58 9.97
C PHE A 96 -22.34 -6.01 9.08
N ARG A 97 -22.59 -6.80 8.02
CA ARG A 97 -21.57 -7.37 7.14
C ARG A 97 -20.52 -6.34 6.68
N THR A 98 -20.95 -5.21 6.16
CA THR A 98 -20.04 -4.18 5.63
C THR A 98 -19.15 -3.62 6.71
N GLU A 99 -19.69 -3.37 7.90
CA GLU A 99 -18.90 -2.83 9.01
C GLU A 99 -17.92 -3.87 9.57
N ILE A 100 -18.36 -5.13 9.70
CA ILE A 100 -17.48 -6.22 10.13
C ILE A 100 -16.32 -6.40 9.14
N VAL A 101 -16.62 -6.48 7.83
CA VAL A 101 -15.59 -6.59 6.78
C VAL A 101 -14.62 -5.42 6.83
N ARG A 102 -15.11 -4.20 7.03
CA ARG A 102 -14.27 -2.99 7.15
C ARG A 102 -13.28 -3.11 8.31
N ARG A 103 -13.73 -3.57 9.49
CA ARG A 103 -12.88 -3.73 10.67
C ARG A 103 -11.89 -4.89 10.52
N LEU A 104 -12.33 -6.01 9.97
CA LEU A 104 -11.48 -7.17 9.69
C LEU A 104 -10.39 -6.82 8.66
N MET A 105 -10.75 -6.13 7.60
CA MET A 105 -9.80 -5.70 6.58
C MET A 105 -8.78 -4.70 7.14
N GLY A 106 -9.21 -3.78 8.02
CA GLY A 106 -8.30 -2.90 8.75
C GLY A 106 -7.30 -3.69 9.60
N ALA A 107 -7.78 -4.65 10.39
CA ALA A 107 -6.93 -5.53 11.20
C ALA A 107 -5.97 -6.36 10.33
N TYR A 108 -6.44 -6.87 9.20
CA TYR A 108 -5.63 -7.59 8.22
C TYR A 108 -4.47 -6.75 7.68
N LEU A 109 -4.72 -5.50 7.29
CA LEU A 109 -3.69 -4.60 6.80
C LEU A 109 -2.66 -4.25 7.89
N TYR A 110 -3.10 -4.03 9.13
CA TYR A 110 -2.20 -3.85 10.26
C TYR A 110 -1.36 -5.11 10.53
N LYS A 111 -1.96 -6.30 10.37
CA LYS A 111 -1.23 -7.57 10.50
C LYS A 111 -0.14 -7.69 9.43
N ILE A 112 -0.44 -7.40 8.18
CA ILE A 112 0.57 -7.32 7.11
C ILE A 112 1.67 -6.33 7.50
N GLY A 113 1.30 -5.11 7.90
CA GLY A 113 2.26 -4.11 8.35
C GLY A 113 3.18 -4.61 9.46
N SER A 114 2.63 -5.32 10.45
CA SER A 114 3.40 -5.93 11.56
C SER A 114 4.39 -7.00 11.06
N ILE A 115 3.95 -7.88 10.15
CA ILE A 115 4.81 -8.91 9.55
C ILE A 115 5.98 -8.26 8.80
N LEU A 116 5.68 -7.30 7.96
CA LEU A 116 6.67 -6.64 7.11
C LEU A 116 7.64 -5.77 7.92
N HIS A 117 7.16 -5.14 8.99
CA HIS A 117 8.02 -4.41 9.92
C HIS A 117 9.05 -5.33 10.61
N ARG A 118 8.65 -6.54 11.00
CA ARG A 118 9.60 -7.53 11.56
C ARG A 118 10.68 -7.94 10.57
N LYS A 119 10.31 -8.04 9.27
CA LYS A 119 11.25 -8.43 8.18
C LYS A 119 12.18 -7.31 7.79
N GLN A 120 11.67 -6.09 7.79
CA GLN A 120 12.40 -4.89 7.41
C GLN A 120 11.98 -3.72 8.33
N PRO A 121 12.59 -3.60 9.50
CA PRO A 121 12.25 -2.58 10.50
C PRO A 121 12.32 -1.15 9.96
N GLU A 122 13.07 -0.93 8.90
CA GLU A 122 13.24 0.36 8.24
C GLU A 122 11.95 0.88 7.59
N PHE A 123 11.02 -0.01 7.21
CA PHE A 123 9.78 0.37 6.50
C PHE A 123 8.79 1.18 7.33
N LEU A 124 8.73 0.93 8.63
CA LEU A 124 7.79 1.61 9.53
C LEU A 124 8.51 2.33 10.69
N SER A 125 9.83 2.57 10.59
CA SER A 125 10.52 3.30 11.63
C SER A 125 9.96 4.72 11.72
N GLU A 126 9.34 5.04 12.85
CA GLU A 126 8.90 6.41 13.18
C GLU A 126 10.06 7.40 13.29
N ASN A 127 11.29 6.89 13.17
CA ASN A 127 12.50 7.68 13.31
C ASN A 127 12.97 8.13 11.91
N PRO A 128 12.75 9.40 11.52
CA PRO A 128 13.05 9.90 10.19
C PRO A 128 14.56 9.98 9.88
N LYS A 129 15.41 9.37 10.70
CA LYS A 129 16.87 9.36 10.48
C LYS A 129 17.29 8.58 9.23
N SER A 130 16.44 7.70 8.68
CA SER A 130 16.71 6.95 7.46
C SER A 130 16.00 7.50 6.21
N LEU A 131 14.93 8.28 6.39
CA LEU A 131 14.23 8.86 5.24
C LEU A 131 15.06 9.99 4.63
N LYS A 132 15.28 9.92 3.34
CA LYS A 132 15.86 11.04 2.59
C LYS A 132 14.93 12.25 2.73
N ARG A 133 15.49 13.44 2.77
CA ARG A 133 14.74 14.71 2.89
C ARG A 133 13.58 14.79 1.88
N GLU A 134 13.79 14.25 0.69
CA GLU A 134 12.79 14.22 -0.37
C GLU A 134 11.58 13.32 -0.03
N GLU A 135 11.82 12.23 0.66
CA GLU A 135 10.75 11.31 1.10
C GLU A 135 9.88 11.94 2.19
N VAL A 136 10.51 12.67 3.13
CA VAL A 136 9.80 13.46 4.15
C VAL A 136 8.92 14.52 3.48
N LEU A 137 9.45 15.27 2.54
CA LEU A 137 8.71 16.28 1.80
C LEU A 137 7.57 15.68 0.97
N PHE A 138 7.79 14.51 0.38
CA PHE A 138 6.77 13.80 -0.36
C PHE A 138 5.64 13.32 0.55
N ASN A 139 5.96 12.81 1.75
CA ASN A 139 4.94 12.43 2.74
C ASN A 139 4.10 13.63 3.19
N GLN A 140 4.72 14.76 3.46
CA GLN A 140 4.03 16.00 3.78
C GLN A 140 3.10 16.44 2.64
N PHE A 141 3.55 16.33 1.39
CA PHE A 141 2.71 16.58 0.21
C PHE A 141 1.50 15.66 0.15
N ILE A 142 1.66 14.36 0.37
CA ILE A 142 0.53 13.42 0.37
C ILE A 142 -0.50 13.77 1.43
N ASN A 143 -0.06 14.20 2.63
CA ASN A 143 -0.97 14.67 3.67
C ASN A 143 -1.79 15.87 3.21
N LEU A 144 -1.13 16.90 2.68
CA LEU A 144 -1.77 18.09 2.15
C LEU A 144 -2.71 17.75 0.98
N LEU A 145 -2.30 16.82 0.11
CA LEU A 145 -3.13 16.36 -1.00
C LEU A 145 -4.40 15.66 -0.49
N THR A 146 -4.28 14.83 0.53
CA THR A 146 -5.43 14.15 1.14
C THR A 146 -6.44 15.15 1.70
N GLU A 147 -5.99 16.23 2.31
CA GLU A 147 -6.84 17.26 2.90
C GLU A 147 -7.46 18.19 1.85
N HIS A 148 -6.72 18.54 0.81
CA HIS A 148 -7.07 19.65 -0.08
C HIS A 148 -7.43 19.25 -1.51
N HIS A 149 -7.21 18.00 -1.96
CA HIS A 149 -7.38 17.58 -3.37
C HIS A 149 -8.74 17.85 -3.98
N ARG A 150 -9.79 18.00 -3.15
CA ARG A 150 -11.15 18.33 -3.63
C ARG A 150 -11.31 19.81 -3.99
N LYS A 151 -10.52 20.69 -3.37
CA LYS A 151 -10.61 22.15 -3.50
C LYS A 151 -9.47 22.72 -4.31
N GLU A 152 -8.28 22.14 -4.14
CA GLU A 152 -7.04 22.62 -4.72
C GLU A 152 -6.40 21.55 -5.62
N ARG A 153 -6.06 21.98 -6.85
CA ARG A 153 -5.41 21.12 -7.85
C ARG A 153 -4.09 21.70 -8.36
N ARG A 154 -3.77 22.93 -7.95
CA ARG A 154 -2.60 23.65 -8.44
C ARG A 154 -1.35 23.21 -7.69
N VAL A 155 -0.32 22.89 -8.47
CA VAL A 155 1.01 22.51 -7.95
C VAL A 155 1.58 23.61 -7.06
N ASP A 156 1.38 24.87 -7.44
CA ASP A 156 1.87 26.03 -6.70
C ASP A 156 1.36 26.03 -5.25
N PHE A 157 0.08 25.74 -5.04
CA PHE A 157 -0.51 25.66 -3.70
C PHE A 157 0.27 24.69 -2.80
N TYR A 158 0.51 23.47 -3.27
CA TYR A 158 1.20 22.45 -2.48
C TYR A 158 2.68 22.78 -2.26
N ALA A 159 3.32 23.38 -3.26
CA ALA A 159 4.68 23.85 -3.15
C ALA A 159 4.82 24.94 -2.08
N GLU A 160 3.93 25.92 -2.07
CA GLU A 160 3.89 27.00 -1.07
C GLU A 160 3.67 26.45 0.35
N GLN A 161 2.75 25.52 0.53
CA GLN A 161 2.50 24.89 1.84
C GLN A 161 3.75 24.15 2.38
N LEU A 162 4.60 23.67 1.50
CA LEU A 162 5.85 22.98 1.85
C LEU A 162 7.08 23.90 1.85
N PHE A 163 6.88 25.20 1.66
CA PHE A 163 7.95 26.19 1.56
C PHE A 163 8.97 25.86 0.46
N LEU A 164 8.50 25.34 -0.68
CA LEU A 164 9.31 24.98 -1.83
C LEU A 164 8.94 25.81 -3.05
N SER A 165 9.90 25.98 -3.97
CA SER A 165 9.55 26.46 -5.30
C SER A 165 8.79 25.37 -6.08
N PRO A 166 7.85 25.71 -6.98
CA PRO A 166 7.12 24.71 -7.78
C PRO A 166 8.02 23.76 -8.57
N LYS A 167 9.15 24.27 -9.05
CA LYS A 167 10.17 23.48 -9.76
C LYS A 167 10.82 22.44 -8.84
N HIS A 168 11.22 22.84 -7.64
CA HIS A 168 11.84 21.93 -6.67
C HIS A 168 10.82 20.90 -6.17
N PHE A 169 9.60 21.34 -5.86
CA PHE A 169 8.50 20.46 -5.50
C PHE A 169 8.24 19.39 -6.57
N SER A 170 8.09 19.77 -7.84
CA SER A 170 7.89 18.83 -8.95
C SER A 170 9.06 17.84 -9.09
N THR A 171 10.28 18.29 -8.83
CA THR A 171 11.48 17.43 -8.85
C THR A 171 11.42 16.39 -7.72
N VAL A 172 11.05 16.82 -6.50
CA VAL A 172 10.88 15.92 -5.34
C VAL A 172 9.79 14.88 -5.62
N VAL A 173 8.60 15.32 -6.07
CA VAL A 173 7.50 14.41 -6.40
C VAL A 173 7.93 13.40 -7.45
N LYS A 174 8.54 13.85 -8.55
CA LYS A 174 9.02 12.95 -9.63
C LYS A 174 10.08 11.97 -9.13
N LYS A 175 11.02 12.42 -8.31
CA LYS A 175 12.11 11.58 -7.79
C LYS A 175 11.58 10.45 -6.89
N VAL A 176 10.61 10.76 -6.03
CA VAL A 176 10.05 9.79 -5.08
C VAL A 176 8.95 8.95 -5.70
N SER A 177 8.02 9.57 -6.43
CA SER A 177 6.85 8.85 -6.97
C SER A 177 7.07 8.23 -8.36
N GLY A 178 8.11 8.65 -9.07
CA GLY A 178 8.32 8.32 -10.48
C GLY A 178 7.36 9.03 -11.44
N LYS A 179 6.39 9.82 -10.93
CA LYS A 179 5.37 10.55 -11.70
C LYS A 179 5.54 12.06 -11.51
N THR A 180 5.10 12.84 -12.49
CA THR A 180 5.01 14.29 -12.36
C THR A 180 3.88 14.68 -11.41
N ALA A 181 4.07 15.78 -10.69
CA ALA A 181 3.04 16.36 -9.82
C ALA A 181 1.86 16.90 -10.60
#